data_20fde2db3c8e19a581fdce0933e1416e
#
_entry.id   20fde2db3c8e19a581fdce0933e1416e
#
_cell.length_a   1.000
_cell.length_b   1.000
_cell.length_c   1.000
_cell.angle_alpha   90.00
_cell.angle_beta   90.00
_cell.angle_gamma   90.00
#
_symmetry.space_group_name_H-M   'P 1'
#
loop_
_entity.id
_entity.type
_entity.pdbx_description
1 polymer ?
#
loop_
_entity_poly.entity_id
_entity_poly.type
_entity_poly.pdbx_seq_one_letter_code
_entity_poly.pdbx_strand_id
1 'polypeptide(L)'
;PYNGLNRKGTWADQIKRWTDSTNHIADGIIEASMQSFNEKFIPQNNAQQQYIRVFNTLGMRRKEVVSVLLPTESENADLSVYDWKGKDIGSLVENEGKEIRLFFEAEIPPFGYSTYCIKKKEAGKKEASESRFVLEGNKVNKQEYVVENDMYKIVFDLSKGGTIKSLIAKKEGNKDFAGKTEKYALGELRGFFYEEGKFRSSIETPAKLTVVRDNVYEQKIKIEGEIASHPFTQVITLTKGTRRIDFDLTVDWKKNVGIGEYKEERWRDNRRAYCDDRFKLSVLFPTDLHAPRVYKNAPFDVCESKLTDTFFGSWDQIKHNIILHWVDLAEQEGDYALALLSDHTTSYSYGEDYPLGLTAQYSGGGLWGPDYKITHPLRMKYAIIPHRGKWDKASIADDSDCWNEPLLYSCYPVAKPESKSFIDLQNTGYQVSALQMKDGKVLLRLFNSEGDERLQKVTIDMPLSGVEEVDLNGQCIERKNIKTRAGKSEMTISMPRFGIKTFVLSLT
;
A
#
# COMPACT_ATOMS: atom_id res chain seq x y z
N PRO A 1 8.33 -31.62 12.28
CA PRO A 1 8.43 -30.19 12.48
C PRO A 1 7.09 -29.49 12.49
N TYR A 2 6.02 -30.10 11.92
CA TYR A 2 4.69 -29.52 11.82
C TYR A 2 3.83 -29.69 13.07
N ASN A 3 4.20 -30.58 13.97
CA ASN A 3 3.48 -30.80 15.21
C ASN A 3 4.15 -30.01 16.34
N GLY A 4 3.83 -28.71 16.39
CA GLY A 4 4.32 -27.82 17.44
C GLY A 4 3.85 -28.13 18.86
N LEU A 5 3.33 -29.32 19.09
CA LEU A 5 2.69 -29.73 20.34
C LEU A 5 3.62 -29.82 21.56
N ASN A 6 4.94 -29.86 21.39
CA ASN A 6 5.87 -30.07 22.50
C ASN A 6 7.04 -29.08 22.59
N ARG A 7 6.99 -27.98 21.89
CA ARG A 7 8.03 -26.95 21.94
C ARG A 7 7.43 -25.63 22.42
N LYS A 8 8.19 -24.86 23.16
CA LYS A 8 7.81 -23.60 23.79
C LYS A 8 7.00 -22.70 22.83
N GLY A 9 5.69 -22.73 22.91
CA GLY A 9 4.74 -22.01 22.10
C GLY A 9 4.22 -22.78 20.89
N THR A 10 3.17 -22.26 20.28
CA THR A 10 2.56 -22.78 19.05
C THR A 10 3.43 -22.46 17.83
N TRP A 11 3.16 -23.09 16.68
CA TRP A 11 3.81 -22.73 15.42
C TRP A 11 3.56 -21.25 15.04
N ALA A 12 2.37 -20.74 15.32
CA ALA A 12 2.04 -19.32 15.12
C ALA A 12 2.92 -18.40 15.98
N ASP A 13 3.16 -18.74 17.27
CA ASP A 13 4.06 -17.97 18.13
C ASP A 13 5.50 -18.00 17.63
N GLN A 14 5.93 -19.12 17.03
CA GLN A 14 7.26 -19.24 16.45
C GLN A 14 7.40 -18.36 15.18
N ILE A 15 6.42 -18.41 14.28
CA ILE A 15 6.39 -17.56 13.09
C ILE A 15 6.39 -16.09 13.51
N LYS A 16 5.53 -15.71 14.45
CA LYS A 16 5.48 -14.33 14.96
C LYS A 16 6.85 -13.88 15.49
N ARG A 17 7.52 -14.68 16.30
CA ARG A 17 8.86 -14.35 16.81
C ARG A 17 9.89 -14.19 15.70
N TRP A 18 9.86 -15.04 14.68
CA TRP A 18 10.76 -14.90 13.54
C TRP A 18 10.46 -13.64 12.74
N THR A 19 9.19 -13.35 12.48
CA THR A 19 8.76 -12.13 11.79
C THR A 19 9.18 -10.88 12.57
N ASP A 20 8.90 -10.83 13.89
CA ASP A 20 9.28 -9.71 14.74
C ASP A 20 10.81 -9.51 14.75
N SER A 21 11.59 -10.60 14.82
CA SER A 21 13.05 -10.55 14.77
C SER A 21 13.56 -10.07 13.41
N THR A 22 12.96 -10.55 12.33
CA THR A 22 13.34 -10.15 10.96
C THR A 22 13.03 -8.67 10.72
N ASN A 23 11.86 -8.21 11.15
CA ASN A 23 11.48 -6.80 11.04
C ASN A 23 12.45 -5.91 11.86
N HIS A 24 12.76 -6.29 13.09
CA HIS A 24 13.71 -5.53 13.91
C HIS A 24 15.10 -5.41 13.27
N ILE A 25 15.60 -6.50 12.66
CA ILE A 25 16.88 -6.47 11.93
C ILE A 25 16.78 -5.58 10.69
N ALA A 26 15.68 -5.71 9.92
CA ALA A 26 15.46 -4.89 8.73
C ALA A 26 15.37 -3.41 9.07
N ASP A 27 14.60 -3.04 10.11
CA ASP A 27 14.48 -1.66 10.58
C ASP A 27 15.85 -1.10 11.00
N GLY A 28 16.66 -1.89 11.71
CA GLY A 28 18.01 -1.50 12.10
C GLY A 28 18.94 -1.26 10.89
N ILE A 29 18.83 -2.08 9.85
CA ILE A 29 19.58 -1.91 8.60
C ILE A 29 19.13 -0.64 7.87
N ILE A 30 17.82 -0.40 7.77
CA ILE A 30 17.24 0.79 7.14
C ILE A 30 17.74 2.04 7.86
N GLU A 31 17.65 2.07 9.18
CA GLU A 31 18.09 3.20 10.00
C GLU A 31 19.59 3.45 9.83
N ALA A 32 20.42 2.43 9.95
CA ALA A 32 21.88 2.55 9.75
C ALA A 32 22.22 3.02 8.32
N SER A 33 21.47 2.55 7.32
CA SER A 33 21.64 2.98 5.93
C SER A 33 21.29 4.46 5.77
N MET A 34 20.17 4.92 6.32
CA MET A 34 19.81 6.34 6.29
C MET A 34 20.85 7.20 7.03
N GLN A 35 21.37 6.72 8.16
CA GLN A 35 22.41 7.42 8.92
C GLN A 35 23.73 7.52 8.14
N SER A 36 24.06 6.56 7.27
CA SER A 36 25.27 6.60 6.45
C SER A 36 25.32 7.77 5.46
N PHE A 37 24.15 8.33 5.13
CA PHE A 37 24.04 9.54 4.31
C PHE A 37 24.23 10.84 5.10
N ASN A 38 24.42 10.76 6.42
CA ASN A 38 24.70 11.93 7.23
C ASN A 38 26.19 12.30 7.04
N GLU A 39 26.42 13.52 6.63
CA GLU A 39 27.75 14.06 6.61
C GLU A 39 28.22 14.29 8.06
N LYS A 40 29.52 14.18 8.30
CA LYS A 40 30.10 14.53 9.60
C LYS A 40 29.75 15.99 9.89
N PHE A 41 28.93 16.19 10.90
CA PHE A 41 28.44 17.49 11.31
C PHE A 41 29.59 18.41 11.66
N ILE A 42 29.73 19.51 10.95
CA ILE A 42 30.49 20.68 11.40
C ILE A 42 29.47 21.65 11.96
N PRO A 43 29.46 21.92 13.28
CA PRO A 43 28.52 22.88 13.87
C PRO A 43 28.74 24.25 13.25
N GLN A 44 27.90 24.64 12.30
CA GLN A 44 27.78 26.04 11.94
C GLN A 44 26.78 26.65 12.92
N ASN A 45 27.08 27.85 13.43
CA ASN A 45 26.43 28.56 14.50
C ASN A 45 24.92 28.89 14.35
N ASN A 46 24.16 28.16 13.56
CA ASN A 46 22.73 28.36 13.36
C ASN A 46 21.93 27.20 13.98
N ALA A 47 21.81 27.19 15.29
CA ALA A 47 21.00 26.28 16.09
C ALA A 47 19.47 26.34 15.79
N GLN A 48 19.05 27.07 14.76
CA GLN A 48 17.62 27.31 14.45
C GLN A 48 17.10 26.58 13.21
N GLN A 49 17.94 25.85 12.44
CA GLN A 49 17.53 25.17 11.24
C GLN A 49 17.56 23.65 11.46
N GLN A 50 16.40 23.01 11.25
CA GLN A 50 16.28 21.57 11.24
C GLN A 50 16.10 21.10 9.77
N TYR A 51 16.63 19.94 9.46
CA TYR A 51 16.49 19.36 8.12
C TYR A 51 15.80 18.01 8.20
N ILE A 52 14.98 17.74 7.19
CA ILE A 52 14.36 16.45 6.95
C ILE A 52 14.88 15.95 5.61
N ARG A 53 15.47 14.77 5.60
CA ARG A 53 15.81 14.07 4.38
C ARG A 53 14.77 12.99 4.14
N VAL A 54 14.10 13.04 2.97
CA VAL A 54 13.09 12.08 2.56
C VAL A 54 13.66 11.22 1.47
N PHE A 55 13.56 9.90 1.62
CA PHE A 55 14.12 8.90 0.73
C PHE A 55 13.04 8.20 -0.06
N ASN A 56 13.34 7.92 -1.33
CA ASN A 56 12.53 7.11 -2.22
C ASN A 56 13.35 5.89 -2.66
N THR A 57 12.88 4.71 -2.30
CA THR A 57 13.50 3.42 -2.62
C THR A 57 13.04 2.82 -3.95
N LEU A 58 12.13 3.51 -4.66
CA LEU A 58 11.56 3.05 -5.93
C LEU A 58 12.16 3.76 -7.15
N GLY A 59 12.05 3.12 -8.30
CA GLY A 59 12.61 3.57 -9.58
C GLY A 59 11.85 4.70 -10.27
N MET A 60 10.74 5.15 -9.71
CA MET A 60 9.93 6.24 -10.22
C MET A 60 10.02 7.49 -9.34
N ARG A 61 9.81 8.67 -9.94
CA ARG A 61 9.67 9.93 -9.19
C ARG A 61 8.38 9.92 -8.38
N ARG A 62 8.46 10.32 -7.13
CA ARG A 62 7.30 10.37 -6.23
C ARG A 62 7.03 11.81 -5.78
N LYS A 63 5.75 12.15 -5.73
CA LYS A 63 5.25 13.39 -5.15
C LYS A 63 4.12 13.05 -4.20
N GLU A 64 4.40 13.08 -2.90
CA GLU A 64 3.48 12.59 -1.87
C GLU A 64 3.51 13.47 -0.63
N VAL A 65 2.42 13.43 0.12
CA VAL A 65 2.37 14.04 1.45
C VAL A 65 3.21 13.23 2.42
N VAL A 66 4.15 13.89 3.06
CA VAL A 66 4.97 13.34 4.14
C VAL A 66 4.48 13.89 5.46
N SER A 67 4.32 13.01 6.43
CA SER A 67 3.92 13.31 7.81
C SER A 67 5.06 12.95 8.75
N VAL A 68 5.67 13.96 9.38
CA VAL A 68 6.86 13.80 10.22
C VAL A 68 6.53 14.12 11.68
N LEU A 69 6.93 13.24 12.59
CA LEU A 69 6.89 13.53 14.03
C LEU A 69 8.12 14.32 14.44
N LEU A 70 7.91 15.44 15.08
CA LEU A 70 8.97 16.29 15.57
C LEU A 70 9.05 16.23 17.12
N PRO A 71 10.25 16.37 17.71
CA PRO A 71 10.42 16.45 19.15
C PRO A 71 9.68 17.66 19.75
N THR A 72 9.22 17.52 20.98
CA THR A 72 8.37 18.47 21.73
C THR A 72 9.01 19.85 22.00
N GLU A 73 10.32 19.99 21.82
CA GLU A 73 11.02 21.29 21.99
C GLU A 73 10.59 22.37 20.97
N SER A 74 9.79 21.92 19.97
CA SER A 74 9.20 22.77 18.93
C SER A 74 7.80 23.29 19.27
N GLU A 75 7.33 23.14 20.52
CA GLU A 75 6.00 23.61 20.98
C GLU A 75 5.73 25.06 20.59
N ASN A 76 4.60 25.28 19.90
CA ASN A 76 4.08 26.57 19.45
C ASN A 76 4.86 27.31 18.34
N ALA A 77 5.68 26.63 17.57
CA ALA A 77 6.32 27.28 16.44
C ALA A 77 5.48 27.09 15.16
N ASP A 78 5.02 28.19 14.57
CA ASP A 78 4.65 28.20 13.16
C ASP A 78 5.89 27.81 12.35
N LEU A 79 5.85 26.62 11.72
CA LEU A 79 6.96 26.08 10.95
C LEU A 79 6.65 26.17 9.46
N SER A 80 7.62 26.59 8.68
CA SER A 80 7.59 26.54 7.21
C SER A 80 8.62 25.54 6.71
N VAL A 81 8.27 24.81 5.65
CA VAL A 81 9.15 23.85 4.99
C VAL A 81 9.60 24.40 3.65
N TYR A 82 10.91 24.37 3.44
CA TYR A 82 11.57 24.82 2.21
C TYR A 82 12.22 23.63 1.53
N ASP A 83 12.10 23.56 0.20
CA ASP A 83 12.81 22.58 -0.58
C ASP A 83 14.33 22.85 -0.61
N TRP A 84 15.07 21.94 -1.24
CA TRP A 84 16.53 22.05 -1.39
C TRP A 84 17.01 23.24 -2.23
N LYS A 85 16.11 23.92 -2.96
CA LYS A 85 16.37 25.17 -3.69
C LYS A 85 16.04 26.41 -2.85
N GLY A 86 15.50 26.23 -1.66
CA GLY A 86 15.06 27.29 -0.77
C GLY A 86 13.66 27.85 -1.09
N LYS A 87 12.87 27.15 -1.90
CA LYS A 87 11.49 27.50 -2.19
C LYS A 87 10.60 27.04 -1.04
N ASP A 88 9.73 27.92 -0.54
CA ASP A 88 8.67 27.57 0.40
C ASP A 88 7.65 26.66 -0.31
N ILE A 89 7.40 25.46 0.22
CA ILE A 89 6.50 24.46 -0.36
C ILE A 89 5.18 24.34 0.42
N GLY A 90 4.97 25.17 1.43
CA GLY A 90 3.82 25.06 2.32
C GLY A 90 3.94 23.90 3.31
N SER A 91 3.36 24.06 4.47
CA SER A 91 3.35 23.05 5.52
C SER A 91 2.21 23.30 6.50
N LEU A 92 1.83 22.27 7.23
CA LEU A 92 0.88 22.33 8.32
C LEU A 92 1.45 21.64 9.55
N VAL A 93 1.30 22.28 10.70
CA VAL A 93 1.69 21.72 11.99
C VAL A 93 0.43 21.42 12.80
N GLU A 94 0.34 20.20 13.32
CA GLU A 94 -0.70 19.78 14.24
C GLU A 94 -0.08 19.30 15.55
N ASN A 95 -0.68 19.69 16.66
CA ASN A 95 -0.29 19.24 17.99
C ASN A 95 -1.07 17.95 18.33
N GLU A 96 -0.36 16.86 18.53
CA GLU A 96 -0.92 15.55 18.94
C GLU A 96 -0.50 15.25 20.40
N GLY A 97 -0.98 16.04 21.37
CA GLY A 97 -0.65 15.88 22.78
C GLY A 97 0.81 16.21 23.09
N LYS A 98 1.67 15.20 23.24
CA LYS A 98 3.12 15.40 23.52
C LYS A 98 3.99 15.48 22.26
N GLU A 99 3.43 15.30 21.08
CA GLU A 99 4.14 15.28 19.81
C GLU A 99 3.60 16.35 18.88
N ILE A 100 4.45 16.83 17.99
CA ILE A 100 4.10 17.74 16.92
C ILE A 100 4.21 16.96 15.61
N ARG A 101 3.16 17.00 14.81
CA ARG A 101 3.13 16.41 13.49
C ARG A 101 3.19 17.49 12.42
N LEU A 102 4.21 17.40 11.58
CA LEU A 102 4.43 18.30 10.46
C LEU A 102 4.03 17.61 9.15
N PHE A 103 3.15 18.23 8.38
CA PHE A 103 2.73 17.77 7.05
C PHE A 103 3.29 18.70 5.97
N PHE A 104 3.76 18.13 4.89
CA PHE A 104 4.13 18.83 3.67
C PHE A 104 4.12 17.89 2.45
N GLU A 105 4.00 18.44 1.25
CA GLU A 105 4.08 17.70 0.01
C GLU A 105 5.53 17.63 -0.46
N ALA A 106 6.11 16.44 -0.47
CA ALA A 106 7.50 16.21 -0.85
C ALA A 106 7.59 15.66 -2.28
N GLU A 107 8.58 16.14 -3.04
CA GLU A 107 8.94 15.61 -4.37
C GLU A 107 10.32 14.97 -4.28
N ILE A 108 10.38 13.64 -4.53
CA ILE A 108 11.59 12.85 -4.36
C ILE A 108 11.94 12.15 -5.68
N PRO A 109 13.20 12.24 -6.13
CA PRO A 109 13.64 11.57 -7.35
C PRO A 109 13.70 10.04 -7.18
N PRO A 110 13.76 9.30 -8.30
CA PRO A 110 13.89 7.84 -8.30
C PRO A 110 15.15 7.39 -7.56
N PHE A 111 15.08 6.29 -6.80
CA PHE A 111 16.21 5.74 -6.03
C PHE A 111 17.10 6.83 -5.47
N GLY A 112 16.53 7.68 -4.61
CA GLY A 112 17.23 8.86 -4.18
C GLY A 112 16.58 9.53 -2.98
N TYR A 113 16.95 10.78 -2.78
CA TYR A 113 16.44 11.57 -1.68
C TYR A 113 16.31 13.05 -2.06
N SER A 114 15.47 13.75 -1.29
CA SER A 114 15.41 15.21 -1.25
C SER A 114 15.51 15.70 0.20
N THR A 115 16.24 16.76 0.40
CA THR A 115 16.43 17.38 1.70
C THR A 115 15.57 18.64 1.82
N TYR A 116 14.81 18.72 2.88
CA TYR A 116 13.92 19.84 3.22
C TYR A 116 14.44 20.56 4.46
N CYS A 117 14.34 21.91 4.45
CA CYS A 117 14.72 22.74 5.56
C CYS A 117 13.48 23.21 6.32
N ILE A 118 13.44 23.00 7.62
CA ILE A 118 12.41 23.52 8.51
C ILE A 118 12.91 24.82 9.12
N LYS A 119 12.11 25.88 9.06
CA LYS A 119 12.37 27.16 9.68
C LYS A 119 11.16 27.64 10.44
N LYS A 120 11.36 28.41 11.49
CA LYS A 120 10.28 29.20 12.12
C LYS A 120 9.72 30.18 11.09
N LYS A 121 8.40 30.23 11.00
CA LYS A 121 7.68 31.13 10.07
C LYS A 121 8.01 32.59 10.47
N GLU A 122 8.41 33.40 9.52
CA GLU A 122 8.62 34.83 9.75
C GLU A 122 7.26 35.51 9.99
N ALA A 123 7.16 36.25 11.09
CA ALA A 123 5.94 36.96 11.41
C ALA A 123 5.57 37.93 10.27
N GLY A 124 4.38 37.73 9.68
CA GLY A 124 3.84 38.65 8.67
C GLY A 124 3.65 38.09 7.26
N LYS A 125 4.09 36.86 6.93
CA LYS A 125 3.70 36.20 5.69
C LYS A 125 2.30 35.60 5.86
N LYS A 126 1.32 36.19 5.16
CA LYS A 126 -0.02 35.58 4.98
C LYS A 126 0.16 34.21 4.34
N GLU A 127 -0.55 33.22 4.88
CA GLU A 127 -0.74 31.95 4.21
C GLU A 127 -1.22 32.22 2.77
N ALA A 128 -0.57 31.62 1.79
CA ALA A 128 -1.20 31.45 0.51
C ALA A 128 -2.49 30.69 0.85
N SER A 129 -3.63 31.31 0.57
CA SER A 129 -4.95 30.71 0.76
C SER A 129 -5.08 29.54 -0.20
N GLU A 130 -4.47 28.41 0.19
CA GLU A 130 -4.72 27.16 -0.49
C GLU A 130 -6.16 26.79 -0.19
N SER A 131 -6.88 26.49 -1.24
CA SER A 131 -8.24 25.99 -1.22
C SER A 131 -8.32 24.94 -0.11
N ARG A 132 -9.05 25.24 0.94
CA ARG A 132 -9.43 24.26 1.96
C ARG A 132 -9.98 23.06 1.22
N PHE A 133 -9.44 21.90 1.47
CA PHE A 133 -10.23 20.67 1.35
C PHE A 133 -11.43 20.90 2.28
N VAL A 134 -12.55 21.30 1.71
CA VAL A 134 -13.75 21.49 2.49
C VAL A 134 -14.32 20.10 2.67
N LEU A 135 -14.09 19.50 3.82
CA LEU A 135 -15.02 18.53 4.33
C LEU A 135 -16.34 19.29 4.59
N GLU A 136 -17.24 19.24 3.65
CA GLU A 136 -18.64 19.31 4.03
C GLU A 136 -19.00 17.95 4.64
N GLY A 137 -18.46 17.66 5.82
CA GLY A 137 -18.89 16.59 6.69
C GLY A 137 -20.25 16.92 7.25
N ASN A 138 -21.24 16.99 6.39
CA ASN A 138 -22.61 17.18 6.76
C ASN A 138 -23.18 15.82 7.15
N LYS A 139 -23.59 15.65 8.39
CA LYS A 139 -24.59 14.65 8.76
C LYS A 139 -25.85 14.95 7.96
N VAL A 140 -25.99 14.31 6.80
CA VAL A 140 -27.18 14.45 5.95
C VAL A 140 -28.42 13.97 6.70
N ASN A 141 -28.22 12.96 7.57
CA ASN A 141 -29.19 12.48 8.56
C ASN A 141 -28.45 11.71 9.67
N LYS A 142 -29.16 11.20 10.69
CA LYS A 142 -28.54 10.42 11.79
C LYS A 142 -27.88 9.11 11.33
N GLN A 143 -28.09 8.67 10.10
CA GLN A 143 -27.69 7.36 9.57
C GLN A 143 -26.62 7.45 8.48
N GLU A 144 -26.41 8.61 7.87
CA GLU A 144 -25.47 8.79 6.77
C GLU A 144 -24.44 9.87 7.09
N TYR A 145 -23.21 9.63 6.64
CA TYR A 145 -22.12 10.59 6.72
C TYR A 145 -21.43 10.75 5.36
N VAL A 146 -21.22 11.98 4.92
CA VAL A 146 -20.58 12.29 3.62
C VAL A 146 -19.18 12.82 3.85
N VAL A 147 -18.21 12.24 3.16
CA VAL A 147 -16.84 12.76 3.01
C VAL A 147 -16.66 13.19 1.57
N GLU A 148 -16.24 14.41 1.35
CA GLU A 148 -16.06 14.94 0.00
C GLU A 148 -14.76 15.74 -0.11
N ASN A 149 -13.97 15.47 -1.15
CA ASN A 149 -12.79 16.22 -1.52
C ASN A 149 -12.72 16.44 -3.04
N ASP A 150 -11.57 16.82 -3.58
CA ASP A 150 -11.38 17.03 -5.02
C ASP A 150 -11.39 15.73 -5.85
N MET A 151 -11.11 14.59 -5.21
CA MET A 151 -11.05 13.28 -5.86
C MET A 151 -12.37 12.50 -5.72
N TYR A 152 -12.95 12.53 -4.53
CA TYR A 152 -14.05 11.63 -4.16
C TYR A 152 -15.20 12.34 -3.47
N LYS A 153 -16.40 11.76 -3.64
CA LYS A 153 -17.54 11.94 -2.75
C LYS A 153 -17.97 10.57 -2.28
N ILE A 154 -17.84 10.33 -0.97
CA ILE A 154 -18.12 9.03 -0.34
C ILE A 154 -19.27 9.20 0.64
N VAL A 155 -20.29 8.36 0.53
CA VAL A 155 -21.40 8.31 1.47
C VAL A 155 -21.31 7.03 2.29
N PHE A 156 -21.18 7.16 3.59
CA PHE A 156 -21.18 6.06 4.55
C PHE A 156 -22.58 5.82 5.12
N ASP A 157 -23.00 4.56 5.19
CA ASP A 157 -24.25 4.13 5.84
C ASP A 157 -23.95 3.62 7.26
N LEU A 158 -24.17 4.47 8.25
CA LEU A 158 -23.91 4.13 9.65
C LEU A 158 -24.93 3.13 10.22
N SER A 159 -26.08 2.98 9.61
CA SER A 159 -27.07 1.96 10.00
C SER A 159 -26.66 0.56 9.56
N LYS A 160 -25.78 0.47 8.58
CA LYS A 160 -25.24 -0.78 8.01
C LYS A 160 -23.72 -0.90 8.26
N GLY A 161 -23.32 -0.85 9.53
CA GLY A 161 -21.91 -1.09 9.90
C GLY A 161 -20.91 -0.03 9.41
N GLY A 162 -21.38 1.14 8.96
CA GLY A 162 -20.52 2.18 8.40
C GLY A 162 -19.93 1.84 7.03
N THR A 163 -20.60 0.99 6.27
CA THR A 163 -20.22 0.61 4.92
C THR A 163 -20.40 1.76 3.93
N ILE A 164 -19.75 1.67 2.77
CA ILE A 164 -19.83 2.68 1.72
C ILE A 164 -21.08 2.46 0.87
N LYS A 165 -22.03 3.38 0.97
CA LYS A 165 -23.28 3.39 0.18
C LYS A 165 -23.09 3.94 -1.23
N SER A 166 -22.18 4.91 -1.39
CA SER A 166 -21.85 5.52 -2.67
C SER A 166 -20.38 5.93 -2.68
N LEU A 167 -19.68 5.65 -3.78
CA LEU A 167 -18.27 5.99 -4.01
C LEU A 167 -18.15 6.66 -5.37
N ILE A 168 -18.33 7.97 -5.39
CA ILE A 168 -18.21 8.76 -6.63
C ILE A 168 -16.78 9.20 -6.81
N ALA A 169 -16.13 8.73 -7.88
CA ALA A 169 -14.81 9.18 -8.30
C ALA A 169 -14.93 10.38 -9.25
N LYS A 170 -14.65 11.58 -8.75
CA LYS A 170 -14.86 12.83 -9.48
C LYS A 170 -13.98 12.96 -10.72
N LYS A 171 -12.73 12.51 -10.63
CA LYS A 171 -11.77 12.52 -11.74
C LYS A 171 -12.08 11.47 -12.79
N GLU A 172 -12.88 10.47 -12.45
CA GLU A 172 -13.32 9.38 -13.32
C GLU A 172 -14.73 9.62 -13.89
N GLY A 173 -15.04 10.86 -14.24
CA GLY A 173 -16.32 11.24 -14.84
C GLY A 173 -17.51 11.21 -13.89
N ASN A 174 -17.29 11.33 -12.59
CA ASN A 174 -18.30 11.19 -11.53
C ASN A 174 -18.98 9.81 -11.52
N LYS A 175 -18.28 8.75 -11.94
CA LYS A 175 -18.80 7.38 -11.83
C LYS A 175 -18.94 7.02 -10.36
N ASP A 176 -20.09 6.47 -10.01
CA ASP A 176 -20.30 5.79 -8.72
C ASP A 176 -19.86 4.33 -8.85
N PHE A 177 -18.89 3.93 -8.06
CA PHE A 177 -18.32 2.59 -8.08
C PHE A 177 -19.00 1.63 -7.11
N ALA A 178 -19.83 2.12 -6.18
CA ALA A 178 -20.52 1.26 -5.24
C ALA A 178 -21.66 0.49 -5.93
N GLY A 179 -21.66 -0.83 -5.76
CA GLY A 179 -22.72 -1.69 -6.28
C GLY A 179 -24.05 -1.47 -5.59
N LYS A 180 -25.10 -1.34 -6.37
CA LYS A 180 -26.46 -1.16 -5.90
C LYS A 180 -27.14 -2.52 -5.65
N THR A 181 -26.70 -3.22 -4.63
CA THR A 181 -27.28 -4.50 -4.21
C THR A 181 -27.81 -4.42 -2.78
N GLU A 182 -28.94 -5.07 -2.52
CA GLU A 182 -29.47 -5.18 -1.15
C GLU A 182 -28.76 -6.28 -0.35
N LYS A 183 -28.08 -7.21 -1.02
CA LYS A 183 -27.49 -8.39 -0.41
C LYS A 183 -26.12 -8.13 0.22
N TYR A 184 -25.34 -7.22 -0.36
CA TYR A 184 -23.98 -6.91 0.06
C TYR A 184 -23.73 -5.41 0.06
N ALA A 185 -22.81 -4.94 0.91
CA ALA A 185 -22.39 -3.55 0.96
C ALA A 185 -20.88 -3.40 0.76
N LEU A 186 -20.46 -2.32 0.14
CA LEU A 186 -19.03 -2.06 -0.13
C LEU A 186 -18.29 -1.77 1.18
N GLY A 187 -17.31 -2.62 1.48
CA GLY A 187 -16.53 -2.55 2.71
C GLY A 187 -17.15 -3.33 3.89
N GLU A 188 -18.19 -4.14 3.68
CA GLU A 188 -18.72 -4.99 4.74
C GLU A 188 -17.74 -6.10 5.13
N LEU A 189 -17.71 -6.42 6.41
CA LEU A 189 -17.06 -7.61 6.94
C LEU A 189 -18.06 -8.76 6.94
N ARG A 190 -17.66 -9.92 6.41
CA ARG A 190 -18.48 -11.12 6.32
C ARG A 190 -17.70 -12.37 6.71
N GLY A 191 -18.28 -13.18 7.59
CA GLY A 191 -17.73 -14.46 8.03
C GLY A 191 -18.81 -15.47 8.40
N PHE A 192 -18.49 -16.77 8.33
CA PHE A 192 -19.38 -17.84 8.75
C PHE A 192 -19.08 -18.21 10.22
N PHE A 193 -20.08 -18.08 11.07
CA PHE A 193 -19.97 -18.38 12.49
C PHE A 193 -20.55 -19.75 12.79
N TYR A 194 -19.71 -20.69 13.14
CA TYR A 194 -20.07 -22.11 13.29
C TYR A 194 -21.09 -22.38 14.40
N GLU A 195 -20.98 -21.68 15.52
CA GLU A 195 -21.93 -21.84 16.62
C GLU A 195 -23.35 -21.50 16.20
N GLU A 196 -23.50 -20.52 15.31
CA GLU A 196 -24.79 -20.08 14.76
C GLU A 196 -25.14 -20.81 13.45
N GLY A 197 -24.20 -21.48 12.81
CA GLY A 197 -24.39 -22.22 11.56
C GLY A 197 -24.72 -21.33 10.35
N LYS A 198 -24.35 -20.02 10.37
CA LYS A 198 -24.69 -19.07 9.31
C LYS A 198 -23.63 -18.02 9.10
N PHE A 199 -23.67 -17.37 7.95
CA PHE A 199 -22.91 -16.16 7.70
C PHE A 199 -23.49 -14.99 8.50
N ARG A 200 -22.59 -14.21 9.07
CA ARG A 200 -22.88 -12.92 9.73
C ARG A 200 -22.14 -11.82 8.98
N SER A 201 -22.69 -10.64 9.04
CA SER A 201 -22.14 -9.46 8.41
C SER A 201 -22.13 -8.26 9.36
N SER A 202 -21.16 -7.36 9.16
CA SER A 202 -21.10 -6.08 9.89
C SER A 202 -22.28 -5.15 9.57
N ILE A 203 -22.99 -5.38 8.44
CA ILE A 203 -24.19 -4.57 8.10
C ILE A 203 -25.39 -4.85 9.02
N GLU A 204 -25.33 -5.89 9.84
CA GLU A 204 -26.43 -6.26 10.75
C GLU A 204 -26.52 -5.33 11.96
N THR A 205 -25.49 -4.53 12.23
CA THR A 205 -25.42 -3.62 13.37
C THR A 205 -25.02 -2.21 12.94
N PRO A 206 -25.54 -1.17 13.60
CA PRO A 206 -25.11 0.19 13.33
C PRO A 206 -23.66 0.41 13.81
N ALA A 207 -22.96 1.35 13.15
CA ALA A 207 -21.61 1.77 13.52
C ALA A 207 -21.58 3.24 13.92
N LYS A 208 -20.52 3.62 14.64
CA LYS A 208 -20.19 4.99 15.00
C LYS A 208 -19.06 5.49 14.12
N LEU A 209 -19.20 6.71 13.61
CA LEU A 209 -18.15 7.40 12.88
C LEU A 209 -17.63 8.58 13.70
N THR A 210 -16.29 8.71 13.72
CA THR A 210 -15.59 9.83 14.35
C THR A 210 -14.58 10.41 13.35
N VAL A 211 -14.57 11.71 13.17
CA VAL A 211 -13.51 12.39 12.41
C VAL A 211 -12.26 12.45 13.30
N VAL A 212 -11.19 11.83 12.82
CA VAL A 212 -9.88 11.80 13.50
C VAL A 212 -9.03 12.99 13.06
N ARG A 213 -9.05 13.29 11.76
CA ARG A 213 -8.32 14.42 11.17
C ARG A 213 -9.07 14.95 9.97
N ASP A 214 -9.03 16.25 9.82
CA ASP A 214 -9.56 16.97 8.67
C ASP A 214 -8.71 18.20 8.40
N ASN A 215 -7.73 18.06 7.51
CA ASN A 215 -6.86 19.15 7.14
C ASN A 215 -6.56 19.15 5.63
N VAL A 216 -5.79 20.11 5.15
CA VAL A 216 -5.47 20.29 3.71
C VAL A 216 -4.63 19.15 3.11
N TYR A 217 -4.04 18.29 3.92
CA TYR A 217 -3.18 17.19 3.49
C TYR A 217 -3.81 15.81 3.69
N GLU A 218 -4.64 15.66 4.73
CA GLU A 218 -5.20 14.35 5.10
C GLU A 218 -6.60 14.48 5.69
N GLN A 219 -7.50 13.63 5.22
CA GLN A 219 -8.79 13.40 5.83
C GLN A 219 -8.80 11.98 6.40
N LYS A 220 -9.06 11.85 7.69
CA LYS A 220 -9.05 10.57 8.40
C LYS A 220 -10.29 10.43 9.25
N ILE A 221 -11.02 9.37 9.01
CA ILE A 221 -12.21 8.99 9.79
C ILE A 221 -12.03 7.62 10.42
N LYS A 222 -12.64 7.44 11.57
CA LYS A 222 -12.68 6.16 12.29
C LYS A 222 -14.12 5.67 12.36
N ILE A 223 -14.35 4.44 11.93
CA ILE A 223 -15.60 3.71 12.03
C ILE A 223 -15.43 2.62 13.07
N GLU A 224 -16.34 2.56 14.04
CA GLU A 224 -16.39 1.57 15.11
C GLU A 224 -17.72 0.84 15.04
N GLY A 225 -17.67 -0.49 14.86
CA GLY A 225 -18.85 -1.34 14.72
C GLY A 225 -18.61 -2.74 15.26
N GLU A 226 -19.52 -3.65 14.96
CA GLU A 226 -19.45 -5.05 15.42
C GLU A 226 -19.81 -6.02 14.30
N ILE A 227 -19.19 -7.20 14.32
CA ILE A 227 -19.60 -8.37 13.54
C ILE A 227 -19.80 -9.55 14.50
N ALA A 228 -21.01 -10.11 14.56
CA ALA A 228 -21.37 -11.21 15.47
C ALA A 228 -20.88 -10.96 16.91
N SER A 229 -21.10 -9.75 17.43
CA SER A 229 -20.65 -9.26 18.75
C SER A 229 -19.12 -9.08 18.92
N HIS A 230 -18.32 -9.24 17.90
CA HIS A 230 -16.90 -8.90 17.91
C HIS A 230 -16.70 -7.47 17.42
N PRO A 231 -16.11 -6.58 18.23
CA PRO A 231 -15.90 -5.20 17.80
C PRO A 231 -14.85 -5.10 16.71
N PHE A 232 -15.08 -4.20 15.77
CA PHE A 232 -14.07 -3.81 14.80
C PHE A 232 -13.88 -2.30 14.78
N THR A 233 -12.71 -1.89 14.36
CA THR A 233 -12.37 -0.50 14.04
C THR A 233 -11.80 -0.46 12.64
N GLN A 234 -12.31 0.45 11.83
CA GLN A 234 -11.78 0.74 10.51
C GLN A 234 -11.42 2.21 10.42
N VAL A 235 -10.14 2.49 10.18
CA VAL A 235 -9.65 3.85 9.94
C VAL A 235 -9.51 4.04 8.44
N ILE A 236 -10.18 5.06 7.90
CA ILE A 236 -10.18 5.37 6.47
C ILE A 236 -9.44 6.69 6.29
N THR A 237 -8.46 6.69 5.39
CA THR A 237 -7.61 7.84 5.14
C THR A 237 -7.62 8.22 3.66
N LEU A 238 -7.86 9.50 3.39
CA LEU A 238 -7.76 10.14 2.08
C LEU A 238 -6.61 11.13 2.15
N THR A 239 -5.57 10.92 1.35
CA THR A 239 -4.39 11.77 1.34
C THR A 239 -4.35 12.64 0.09
N LYS A 240 -4.05 13.92 0.24
CA LYS A 240 -3.91 14.88 -0.88
C LYS A 240 -2.95 14.34 -1.94
N GLY A 241 -3.36 14.46 -3.21
CA GLY A 241 -2.54 14.06 -4.35
C GLY A 241 -2.49 12.56 -4.63
N THR A 242 -3.13 11.72 -3.80
CA THR A 242 -3.24 10.29 -4.05
C THR A 242 -4.67 9.93 -4.46
N ARG A 243 -4.80 8.99 -5.39
CA ARG A 243 -6.10 8.46 -5.85
C ARG A 243 -6.56 7.22 -5.08
N ARG A 244 -5.76 6.72 -4.16
CA ARG A 244 -6.16 5.58 -3.33
C ARG A 244 -6.91 6.06 -2.09
N ILE A 245 -7.78 5.19 -1.62
CA ILE A 245 -8.48 5.30 -0.34
C ILE A 245 -7.90 4.22 0.55
N ASP A 246 -7.23 4.62 1.62
CA ASP A 246 -6.51 3.71 2.51
C ASP A 246 -7.41 3.27 3.67
N PHE A 247 -7.35 1.99 4.05
CA PHE A 247 -8.09 1.38 5.14
C PHE A 247 -7.15 0.67 6.10
N ASP A 248 -7.31 0.90 7.39
CA ASP A 248 -6.64 0.17 8.47
C ASP A 248 -7.72 -0.51 9.32
N LEU A 249 -7.82 -1.84 9.18
CA LEU A 249 -8.83 -2.66 9.81
C LEU A 249 -8.25 -3.36 11.03
N THR A 250 -8.92 -3.24 12.16
CA THR A 250 -8.69 -4.04 13.37
C THR A 250 -9.99 -4.74 13.76
N VAL A 251 -9.93 -6.06 14.02
CA VAL A 251 -11.04 -6.80 14.63
C VAL A 251 -10.56 -7.38 15.95
N ASP A 252 -11.21 -6.98 17.04
CA ASP A 252 -10.91 -7.48 18.37
C ASP A 252 -11.76 -8.72 18.67
N TRP A 253 -11.15 -9.89 18.45
CA TRP A 253 -11.81 -11.15 18.67
C TRP A 253 -12.05 -11.40 20.15
N LYS A 254 -13.31 -11.58 20.53
CA LYS A 254 -13.66 -12.06 21.86
C LYS A 254 -13.36 -13.55 21.97
N LYS A 255 -13.33 -14.03 23.21
CA LYS A 255 -13.20 -15.47 23.47
C LYS A 255 -14.27 -16.27 22.70
N ASN A 256 -13.90 -17.42 22.18
CA ASN A 256 -14.76 -18.29 21.39
C ASN A 256 -15.17 -17.69 20.03
N VAL A 257 -14.18 -17.35 19.22
CA VAL A 257 -14.42 -16.95 17.83
C VAL A 257 -15.00 -18.12 17.07
N GLY A 258 -16.21 -17.94 16.55
CA GLY A 258 -16.92 -19.00 15.85
C GLY A 258 -16.48 -19.26 14.41
N ILE A 259 -15.53 -18.50 13.86
CA ILE A 259 -15.05 -18.67 12.47
C ILE A 259 -14.08 -19.84 12.39
N GLY A 260 -14.38 -20.78 11.48
CA GLY A 260 -13.43 -21.80 11.07
C GLY A 260 -13.07 -22.81 12.15
N GLU A 261 -14.04 -23.27 12.88
CA GLU A 261 -13.84 -24.41 13.77
C GLU A 261 -13.45 -25.66 12.95
N TYR A 262 -12.33 -26.29 13.33
CA TYR A 262 -11.91 -27.55 12.76
C TYR A 262 -12.69 -28.70 13.36
N LYS A 263 -13.25 -29.56 12.51
CA LYS A 263 -13.80 -30.86 12.90
C LYS A 263 -12.97 -31.94 12.21
N GLU A 264 -12.40 -32.84 13.01
CA GLU A 264 -11.53 -33.92 12.52
C GLU A 264 -12.21 -34.78 11.45
N GLU A 265 -13.52 -34.92 11.51
CA GLU A 265 -14.35 -35.60 10.51
C GLU A 265 -14.32 -34.99 9.12
N ARG A 266 -13.95 -33.72 8.98
CA ARG A 266 -13.83 -33.00 7.71
C ARG A 266 -12.49 -33.21 7.00
N TRP A 267 -11.55 -33.87 7.61
CA TRP A 267 -10.29 -34.27 6.97
C TRP A 267 -10.52 -35.03 5.64
N ARG A 268 -11.64 -35.72 5.50
CA ARG A 268 -12.03 -36.43 4.27
C ARG A 268 -12.69 -35.53 3.22
N ASP A 269 -13.22 -34.38 3.60
CA ASP A 269 -13.71 -33.34 2.68
C ASP A 269 -12.51 -32.59 2.13
N ASN A 270 -12.18 -32.76 0.87
CA ASN A 270 -11.02 -32.11 0.22
C ASN A 270 -11.04 -30.57 0.19
N ARG A 271 -11.89 -29.94 0.99
CA ARG A 271 -12.02 -28.49 1.12
C ARG A 271 -10.99 -27.94 2.11
N ARG A 272 -10.23 -26.96 1.64
CA ARG A 272 -9.21 -26.27 2.44
C ARG A 272 -9.70 -24.89 2.81
N ALA A 273 -9.16 -24.32 3.90
CA ALA A 273 -9.58 -23.03 4.43
C ALA A 273 -9.56 -21.93 3.33
N TYR A 274 -8.55 -21.90 2.47
CA TYR A 274 -8.44 -20.86 1.45
C TYR A 274 -9.47 -20.99 0.31
N CYS A 275 -10.12 -22.13 0.13
CA CYS A 275 -11.12 -22.36 -0.90
C CYS A 275 -12.55 -22.57 -0.35
N ASP A 276 -12.76 -22.29 0.91
CA ASP A 276 -14.08 -22.35 1.54
C ASP A 276 -14.31 -21.07 2.35
N ASP A 277 -15.27 -20.24 1.94
CA ASP A 277 -15.59 -18.97 2.59
C ASP A 277 -16.02 -19.11 4.03
N ARG A 278 -16.45 -20.31 4.46
CA ARG A 278 -16.78 -20.57 5.87
C ARG A 278 -15.58 -20.53 6.79
N PHE A 279 -14.36 -20.55 6.26
CA PHE A 279 -13.11 -20.46 7.03
C PHE A 279 -12.44 -19.10 6.90
N LYS A 280 -13.16 -18.09 6.49
CA LYS A 280 -12.62 -16.76 6.25
C LYS A 280 -13.45 -15.68 6.90
N LEU A 281 -12.76 -14.62 7.31
CA LEU A 281 -13.33 -13.29 7.38
C LEU A 281 -12.93 -12.57 6.10
N SER A 282 -13.91 -12.05 5.39
CA SER A 282 -13.69 -11.31 4.14
C SER A 282 -14.20 -9.89 4.26
N VAL A 283 -13.53 -8.95 3.58
CA VAL A 283 -14.04 -7.62 3.28
C VAL A 283 -14.62 -7.66 1.87
N LEU A 284 -15.87 -7.28 1.68
CA LEU A 284 -16.57 -7.39 0.40
C LEU A 284 -16.64 -6.06 -0.35
N PHE A 285 -16.51 -6.16 -1.68
CA PHE A 285 -16.50 -5.01 -2.59
C PHE A 285 -17.50 -5.20 -3.73
N PRO A 286 -18.81 -5.12 -3.46
CA PRO A 286 -19.80 -5.06 -4.54
C PRO A 286 -19.60 -3.77 -5.33
N THR A 287 -19.49 -3.89 -6.66
CA THR A 287 -19.25 -2.76 -7.56
C THR A 287 -20.36 -2.63 -8.59
N ASP A 288 -20.55 -1.40 -9.10
CA ASP A 288 -21.41 -1.10 -10.25
C ASP A 288 -20.61 -1.15 -11.56
N LEU A 289 -19.83 -2.24 -11.73
CA LEU A 289 -19.06 -2.53 -12.93
C LEU A 289 -19.77 -3.57 -13.80
N HIS A 290 -19.79 -3.34 -15.11
CA HIS A 290 -20.48 -4.24 -16.04
C HIS A 290 -19.58 -5.39 -16.50
N ALA A 291 -20.04 -6.64 -16.29
CA ALA A 291 -19.35 -7.88 -16.70
C ALA A 291 -17.83 -7.85 -16.44
N PRO A 292 -17.38 -7.56 -15.19
CA PRO A 292 -15.98 -7.32 -14.95
C PRO A 292 -15.14 -8.58 -15.03
N ARG A 293 -13.87 -8.41 -15.40
CA ARG A 293 -12.82 -9.42 -15.32
C ARG A 293 -11.88 -9.11 -14.18
N VAL A 294 -11.32 -10.15 -13.60
CA VAL A 294 -10.38 -10.07 -12.50
C VAL A 294 -8.95 -10.22 -13.02
N TYR A 295 -8.11 -9.24 -12.76
CA TYR A 295 -6.66 -9.30 -12.95
C TYR A 295 -5.98 -9.30 -11.60
N LYS A 296 -4.90 -10.04 -11.44
CA LYS A 296 -4.14 -10.10 -10.20
C LYS A 296 -2.66 -10.17 -10.45
N ASN A 297 -1.86 -9.60 -9.57
CA ASN A 297 -0.44 -9.78 -9.64
C ASN A 297 0.00 -11.19 -9.22
N ALA A 298 1.04 -11.66 -9.87
CA ALA A 298 1.73 -12.90 -9.62
C ALA A 298 3.26 -12.63 -9.66
N PRO A 299 4.11 -13.55 -9.23
CA PRO A 299 5.55 -13.36 -9.33
C PRO A 299 5.96 -13.14 -10.78
N PHE A 300 6.43 -11.93 -11.09
CA PHE A 300 6.87 -11.49 -12.43
C PHE A 300 5.79 -11.67 -13.53
N ASP A 301 4.52 -11.50 -13.18
CA ASP A 301 3.41 -11.65 -14.10
C ASP A 301 2.14 -10.95 -13.59
N VAL A 302 1.17 -10.79 -14.48
CA VAL A 302 -0.21 -10.44 -14.15
C VAL A 302 -1.15 -11.41 -14.84
N CYS A 303 -1.91 -12.12 -14.04
CA CYS A 303 -2.83 -13.15 -14.54
C CYS A 303 -4.26 -12.64 -14.61
N GLU A 304 -4.95 -12.91 -15.72
CA GLU A 304 -6.40 -12.81 -15.77
C GLU A 304 -7.00 -14.04 -15.07
N SER A 305 -7.82 -13.80 -14.05
CA SER A 305 -8.50 -14.86 -13.31
C SER A 305 -9.89 -15.09 -13.91
N LYS A 306 -10.10 -16.25 -14.52
CA LYS A 306 -11.38 -16.61 -15.12
C LYS A 306 -12.26 -17.34 -14.11
N LEU A 307 -13.56 -17.12 -14.15
CA LEU A 307 -14.53 -17.92 -13.37
C LEU A 307 -14.60 -19.37 -13.87
N THR A 308 -14.37 -19.57 -15.15
CA THR A 308 -14.20 -20.89 -15.79
C THR A 308 -12.72 -21.19 -15.98
N ASP A 309 -12.36 -22.45 -16.19
CA ASP A 309 -10.99 -22.90 -16.48
C ASP A 309 -9.95 -22.54 -15.41
N THR A 310 -10.29 -22.69 -14.13
CA THR A 310 -9.32 -22.59 -13.06
C THR A 310 -8.67 -23.94 -12.80
N PHE A 311 -7.42 -23.95 -12.33
CA PHE A 311 -6.67 -25.15 -11.95
C PHE A 311 -7.44 -26.05 -10.97
N PHE A 312 -8.32 -25.49 -10.16
CA PHE A 312 -9.15 -26.18 -9.19
C PHE A 312 -10.59 -26.41 -9.69
N GLY A 313 -10.74 -26.76 -10.89
CA GLY A 313 -11.90 -26.90 -11.79
C GLY A 313 -13.32 -27.18 -11.30
N SER A 314 -13.58 -27.47 -10.03
CA SER A 314 -14.88 -27.93 -9.54
C SER A 314 -15.52 -27.05 -8.47
N TRP A 315 -15.15 -25.78 -8.38
CA TRP A 315 -15.75 -24.87 -7.41
C TRP A 315 -16.85 -24.08 -8.07
N ASP A 316 -18.05 -24.42 -7.69
CA ASP A 316 -19.26 -24.19 -8.44
C ASP A 316 -19.48 -22.72 -8.84
N GLN A 317 -19.45 -21.78 -7.91
CA GLN A 317 -19.88 -20.42 -8.18
C GLN A 317 -18.89 -19.34 -7.71
N ILE A 318 -18.04 -19.67 -6.75
CA ILE A 318 -17.07 -18.73 -6.18
C ILE A 318 -15.68 -19.24 -6.42
N LYS A 319 -14.83 -18.44 -7.05
CA LYS A 319 -13.42 -18.74 -7.29
C LYS A 319 -12.56 -18.04 -6.26
N HIS A 320 -11.58 -18.76 -5.76
CA HIS A 320 -10.61 -18.28 -4.79
C HIS A 320 -9.23 -18.30 -5.42
N ASN A 321 -8.47 -17.22 -5.26
CA ASN A 321 -7.12 -17.16 -5.77
C ASN A 321 -6.23 -16.31 -4.87
N ILE A 322 -4.93 -16.58 -4.92
CA ILE A 322 -3.93 -15.85 -4.13
C ILE A 322 -3.49 -14.62 -4.92
N ILE A 323 -3.32 -13.53 -4.20
CA ILE A 323 -2.68 -12.29 -4.66
C ILE A 323 -1.42 -12.04 -3.82
N LEU A 324 -0.42 -11.42 -4.42
CA LEU A 324 0.73 -10.94 -3.67
C LEU A 324 0.39 -9.61 -2.99
N HIS A 325 0.03 -8.61 -3.78
CA HIS A 325 -0.23 -7.26 -3.30
C HIS A 325 -1.47 -6.59 -3.90
N TRP A 326 -1.97 -7.02 -5.06
CA TRP A 326 -3.13 -6.38 -5.65
C TRP A 326 -4.00 -7.30 -6.54
N VAL A 327 -5.26 -6.92 -6.65
CA VAL A 327 -6.23 -7.46 -7.60
C VAL A 327 -7.02 -6.31 -8.20
N ASP A 328 -7.31 -6.38 -9.48
CA ASP A 328 -8.05 -5.38 -10.24
C ASP A 328 -9.30 -5.98 -10.87
N LEU A 329 -10.44 -5.37 -10.62
CA LEU A 329 -11.74 -5.75 -11.18
C LEU A 329 -12.09 -4.74 -12.29
N ALA A 330 -11.86 -5.10 -13.55
CA ALA A 330 -12.01 -4.21 -14.70
C ALA A 330 -13.16 -4.63 -15.62
N GLU A 331 -13.98 -3.69 -16.07
CA GLU A 331 -15.03 -3.92 -17.07
C GLU A 331 -14.43 -4.54 -18.34
N GLN A 332 -15.14 -5.51 -18.91
CA GLN A 332 -14.67 -6.20 -20.12
C GLN A 332 -14.71 -5.30 -21.35
N GLU A 333 -15.78 -4.56 -21.52
CA GLU A 333 -16.05 -3.68 -22.66
C GLU A 333 -16.20 -2.19 -22.25
N GLY A 334 -15.94 -1.90 -20.98
CA GLY A 334 -16.02 -0.57 -20.41
C GLY A 334 -14.66 0.01 -20.07
N ASP A 335 -14.68 1.23 -19.55
CA ASP A 335 -13.49 1.98 -19.21
C ASP A 335 -13.18 1.96 -17.71
N TYR A 336 -14.07 1.40 -16.88
CA TYR A 336 -13.95 1.54 -15.43
C TYR A 336 -13.42 0.27 -14.77
N ALA A 337 -12.67 0.47 -13.71
CA ALA A 337 -12.12 -0.60 -12.92
C ALA A 337 -11.95 -0.17 -11.44
N LEU A 338 -11.93 -1.16 -10.55
CA LEU A 338 -11.63 -0.99 -9.14
C LEU A 338 -10.47 -1.89 -8.76
N ALA A 339 -9.32 -1.29 -8.48
CA ALA A 339 -8.19 -2.01 -7.93
C ALA A 339 -8.26 -2.07 -6.39
N LEU A 340 -7.80 -3.18 -5.84
CA LEU A 340 -7.70 -3.48 -4.43
C LEU A 340 -6.25 -3.81 -4.10
N LEU A 341 -5.64 -3.10 -3.17
CA LEU A 341 -4.29 -3.31 -2.70
C LEU A 341 -4.30 -3.99 -1.33
N SER A 342 -3.33 -4.85 -1.07
CA SER A 342 -3.13 -5.52 0.22
C SER A 342 -1.71 -5.33 0.72
N ASP A 343 -1.54 -5.13 2.03
CA ASP A 343 -0.24 -4.98 2.69
C ASP A 343 0.52 -6.31 2.87
N HIS A 344 -0.09 -7.41 2.45
CA HIS A 344 0.51 -8.74 2.52
C HIS A 344 -0.09 -9.70 1.50
N THR A 345 0.59 -10.79 1.25
CA THR A 345 0.08 -11.90 0.44
C THR A 345 -1.16 -12.49 1.09
N THR A 346 -2.29 -12.44 0.40
CA THR A 346 -3.57 -12.98 0.87
C THR A 346 -4.32 -13.62 -0.29
N SER A 347 -5.62 -13.80 -0.18
CA SER A 347 -6.46 -14.30 -1.26
C SER A 347 -7.68 -13.42 -1.46
N TYR A 348 -8.29 -13.59 -2.62
CA TYR A 348 -9.61 -13.06 -2.90
C TYR A 348 -10.59 -14.19 -3.22
N SER A 349 -11.87 -13.89 -3.07
CA SER A 349 -13.00 -14.68 -3.59
C SER A 349 -13.76 -13.83 -4.59
N TYR A 350 -14.24 -14.43 -5.68
CA TYR A 350 -15.09 -13.76 -6.65
C TYR A 350 -16.00 -14.78 -7.33
N GLY A 351 -17.25 -14.45 -7.57
CA GLY A 351 -18.22 -15.33 -8.21
C GLY A 351 -19.23 -14.54 -9.05
N GLU A 352 -20.05 -15.24 -9.83
CA GLU A 352 -21.08 -14.61 -10.67
C GLU A 352 -22.07 -13.80 -9.82
N ASP A 353 -22.53 -14.38 -8.69
CA ASP A 353 -23.43 -13.74 -7.73
C ASP A 353 -22.73 -13.37 -6.40
N TYR A 354 -21.40 -13.36 -6.38
CA TYR A 354 -20.61 -13.07 -5.21
C TYR A 354 -19.58 -11.97 -5.52
N PRO A 355 -19.62 -10.84 -4.80
CA PRO A 355 -18.73 -9.73 -5.08
C PRO A 355 -17.26 -10.09 -4.82
N LEU A 356 -16.35 -9.27 -5.31
CA LEU A 356 -14.95 -9.38 -4.93
C LEU A 356 -14.85 -9.30 -3.40
N GLY A 357 -14.26 -10.32 -2.78
CA GLY A 357 -14.03 -10.42 -1.36
C GLY A 357 -12.54 -10.57 -1.07
N LEU A 358 -11.95 -9.64 -0.32
CA LEU A 358 -10.58 -9.75 0.15
C LEU A 358 -10.54 -10.56 1.44
N THR A 359 -9.77 -11.62 1.49
CA THR A 359 -9.60 -12.41 2.71
C THR A 359 -8.78 -11.63 3.73
N ALA A 360 -9.45 -11.20 4.80
CA ALA A 360 -8.81 -10.51 5.92
C ALA A 360 -8.18 -11.49 6.91
N GLN A 361 -8.80 -12.64 7.11
CA GLN A 361 -8.28 -13.67 8.03
C GLN A 361 -8.76 -15.06 7.61
N TYR A 362 -7.84 -16.03 7.72
CA TYR A 362 -8.16 -17.45 7.69
C TYR A 362 -8.40 -18.00 9.07
N SER A 363 -9.27 -18.97 9.18
CA SER A 363 -9.54 -19.71 10.39
C SER A 363 -9.94 -21.15 10.06
N GLY A 364 -9.87 -22.06 11.02
CA GLY A 364 -10.29 -23.46 10.86
C GLY A 364 -9.29 -24.38 10.22
N GLY A 365 -9.76 -25.35 9.47
CA GLY A 365 -8.96 -26.48 9.01
C GLY A 365 -7.73 -26.11 8.18
N GLY A 366 -6.56 -26.31 8.75
CA GLY A 366 -5.28 -26.10 8.07
C GLY A 366 -5.03 -27.11 6.94
N LEU A 367 -4.07 -26.84 6.08
CA LEU A 367 -3.66 -27.73 5.00
C LEU A 367 -3.05 -29.04 5.54
N TRP A 368 -2.30 -28.90 6.63
CA TRP A 368 -1.60 -29.99 7.33
C TRP A 368 -1.55 -29.70 8.81
N GLY A 369 -2.18 -30.53 9.63
CA GLY A 369 -2.11 -30.41 11.09
C GLY A 369 -3.18 -29.53 11.71
N PRO A 370 -2.91 -28.91 12.86
CA PRO A 370 -3.91 -28.21 13.64
C PRO A 370 -4.48 -27.00 12.94
N ASP A 371 -5.65 -26.59 13.41
CA ASP A 371 -6.41 -25.45 12.93
C ASP A 371 -5.65 -24.13 12.91
N TYR A 372 -6.04 -23.26 12.02
CA TYR A 372 -5.73 -21.83 12.10
C TYR A 372 -6.58 -21.22 13.23
N LYS A 373 -6.08 -21.27 14.45
CA LYS A 373 -6.76 -20.65 15.60
C LYS A 373 -6.54 -19.17 15.62
N ILE A 374 -7.61 -18.44 15.86
CA ILE A 374 -7.55 -17.01 16.08
C ILE A 374 -7.18 -16.77 17.53
N THR A 375 -5.99 -16.25 17.78
CA THR A 375 -5.45 -16.02 19.13
C THR A 375 -5.15 -14.55 19.41
N HIS A 376 -5.19 -13.71 18.38
CA HIS A 376 -4.85 -12.27 18.46
C HIS A 376 -5.85 -11.44 17.68
N PRO A 377 -5.98 -10.15 17.96
CA PRO A 377 -6.74 -9.25 17.11
C PRO A 377 -6.24 -9.31 15.66
N LEU A 378 -7.16 -9.30 14.71
CA LEU A 378 -6.82 -9.08 13.32
C LEU A 378 -6.34 -7.63 13.15
N ARG A 379 -5.25 -7.44 12.43
CA ARG A 379 -4.82 -6.13 11.92
C ARG A 379 -4.41 -6.29 10.47
N MET A 380 -4.99 -5.47 9.62
CA MET A 380 -4.76 -5.54 8.19
C MET A 380 -4.93 -4.15 7.57
N LYS A 381 -4.05 -3.81 6.65
CA LYS A 381 -4.24 -2.64 5.80
C LYS A 381 -4.60 -3.08 4.40
N TYR A 382 -5.47 -2.34 3.77
CA TYR A 382 -5.80 -2.47 2.36
C TYR A 382 -6.16 -1.10 1.79
N ALA A 383 -6.14 -0.98 0.48
CA ALA A 383 -6.57 0.25 -0.17
C ALA A 383 -7.39 -0.06 -1.41
N ILE A 384 -8.23 0.87 -1.83
CA ILE A 384 -9.00 0.79 -3.08
C ILE A 384 -8.66 1.97 -3.98
N ILE A 385 -8.66 1.71 -5.29
CA ILE A 385 -8.41 2.71 -6.32
C ILE A 385 -9.47 2.57 -7.41
N PRO A 386 -10.52 3.40 -7.40
CA PRO A 386 -11.39 3.57 -8.55
C PRO A 386 -10.61 4.21 -9.70
N HIS A 387 -10.65 3.63 -10.90
CA HIS A 387 -9.89 4.17 -12.02
C HIS A 387 -10.52 3.87 -13.39
N ARG A 388 -9.95 4.48 -14.44
CA ARG A 388 -10.22 4.16 -15.82
C ARG A 388 -9.11 3.35 -16.45
N GLY A 389 -9.49 2.58 -17.47
CA GLY A 389 -8.58 1.68 -18.18
C GLY A 389 -8.31 0.43 -17.38
N LYS A 390 -7.50 -0.46 -17.94
CA LYS A 390 -7.02 -1.67 -17.26
C LYS A 390 -5.84 -1.33 -16.37
N TRP A 391 -5.51 -2.23 -15.48
CA TRP A 391 -4.41 -2.11 -14.50
C TRP A 391 -3.10 -1.56 -15.09
N ASP A 392 -2.72 -1.95 -16.33
CA ASP A 392 -1.50 -1.53 -17.02
C ASP A 392 -1.55 -0.08 -17.52
N LYS A 393 -2.75 0.41 -17.91
CA LYS A 393 -2.93 1.81 -18.31
C LYS A 393 -3.13 2.74 -17.13
N ALA A 394 -3.58 2.18 -16.03
CA ALA A 394 -3.82 2.89 -14.79
C ALA A 394 -2.62 2.84 -13.82
N SER A 395 -1.50 2.16 -14.20
CA SER A 395 -0.29 2.03 -13.37
C SER A 395 -0.57 1.49 -11.96
N ILE A 396 -1.42 0.45 -11.87
CA ILE A 396 -1.79 -0.14 -10.57
C ILE A 396 -0.60 -0.81 -9.88
N ALA A 397 0.32 -1.38 -10.65
CA ALA A 397 1.53 -1.97 -10.08
C ALA A 397 2.39 -0.89 -9.38
N ASP A 398 2.57 0.28 -10.01
CA ASP A 398 3.31 1.40 -9.43
C ASP A 398 2.64 1.95 -8.17
N ASP A 399 1.29 2.09 -8.17
CA ASP A 399 0.55 2.52 -6.98
C ASP A 399 0.67 1.52 -5.83
N SER A 400 0.63 0.22 -6.16
CA SER A 400 0.84 -0.85 -5.18
C SER A 400 2.24 -0.81 -4.58
N ASP A 401 3.27 -0.61 -5.41
CA ASP A 401 4.65 -0.48 -4.94
C ASP A 401 4.82 0.77 -4.07
N CYS A 402 4.31 1.93 -4.51
CA CYS A 402 4.35 3.16 -3.71
C CYS A 402 3.66 3.02 -2.35
N TRP A 403 2.60 2.24 -2.28
CA TRP A 403 1.85 2.03 -1.04
C TRP A 403 2.54 1.04 -0.09
N ASN A 404 3.08 -0.06 -0.64
CA ASN A 404 3.79 -1.08 0.13
C ASN A 404 5.21 -0.65 0.53
N GLU A 405 5.83 0.27 -0.26
CA GLU A 405 7.14 0.84 -0.01
C GLU A 405 7.02 2.34 0.29
N PRO A 406 6.57 2.72 1.50
CA PRO A 406 6.37 4.12 1.86
C PRO A 406 7.68 4.92 1.84
N LEU A 407 7.56 6.23 1.63
CA LEU A 407 8.71 7.12 1.75
C LEU A 407 9.31 7.04 3.17
N LEU A 408 10.62 6.94 3.23
CA LEU A 408 11.36 6.96 4.49
C LEU A 408 11.85 8.37 4.76
N TYR A 409 12.00 8.73 6.03
CA TYR A 409 12.56 10.03 6.38
C TYR A 409 13.48 9.96 7.59
N SER A 410 14.40 10.92 7.65
CA SER A 410 15.26 11.11 8.79
C SER A 410 15.44 12.61 9.10
N CYS A 411 15.53 12.93 10.39
CA CYS A 411 15.70 14.27 10.88
C CYS A 411 17.14 14.44 11.38
N TYR A 412 18.07 14.74 10.49
CA TYR A 412 19.49 14.89 10.83
C TYR A 412 20.03 16.24 10.37
N PRO A 413 21.07 16.75 11.04
CA PRO A 413 21.85 17.86 10.51
C PRO A 413 22.47 17.47 9.16
N VAL A 414 22.36 18.33 8.17
CA VAL A 414 23.02 18.18 6.87
C VAL A 414 23.89 19.41 6.60
N ALA A 415 25.00 19.20 5.93
CA ALA A 415 25.89 20.29 5.57
C ALA A 415 25.29 21.15 4.45
N LYS A 416 24.60 20.52 3.49
CA LYS A 416 23.99 21.21 2.37
C LYS A 416 22.67 20.53 1.97
N PRO A 417 21.56 21.28 1.86
CA PRO A 417 20.33 20.77 1.27
C PRO A 417 20.55 20.39 -0.20
N GLU A 418 20.13 19.21 -0.59
CA GLU A 418 20.23 18.74 -1.97
C GLU A 418 19.13 17.74 -2.32
N SER A 419 18.95 17.46 -3.61
CA SER A 419 18.12 16.37 -4.13
C SER A 419 18.96 15.54 -5.09
N LYS A 420 19.02 14.24 -4.87
CA LYS A 420 19.88 13.32 -5.61
C LYS A 420 19.15 12.04 -5.97
N SER A 421 19.31 11.60 -7.24
CA SER A 421 18.87 10.29 -7.71
C SER A 421 20.11 9.45 -8.02
N PHE A 422 20.15 8.21 -7.57
CA PHE A 422 21.23 7.28 -7.87
C PHE A 422 20.98 6.50 -9.15
N ILE A 423 19.71 6.11 -9.38
CA ILE A 423 19.27 5.38 -10.57
C ILE A 423 17.95 5.98 -11.01
N ASP A 424 17.88 6.45 -12.25
CA ASP A 424 16.68 7.01 -12.85
C ASP A 424 16.26 6.16 -14.06
N LEU A 425 15.16 5.45 -13.94
CA LEU A 425 14.60 4.60 -14.99
C LEU A 425 13.77 5.37 -16.00
N GLN A 426 13.41 6.63 -15.72
CA GLN A 426 12.62 7.56 -16.55
C GLN A 426 11.27 7.02 -17.02
N ASN A 427 10.87 5.85 -16.58
CA ASN A 427 9.59 5.22 -16.92
C ASN A 427 9.02 4.51 -15.70
N THR A 428 7.72 4.50 -15.63
CA THR A 428 6.95 3.84 -14.58
C THR A 428 6.83 2.35 -14.82
N GLY A 429 6.84 1.79 -15.97
CA GLY A 429 6.66 0.34 -16.21
C GLY A 429 7.83 -0.56 -15.78
N TYR A 430 8.98 -0.01 -15.38
CA TYR A 430 10.14 -0.80 -14.96
C TYR A 430 10.33 -0.79 -13.45
N GLN A 431 10.32 -1.98 -12.87
CA GLN A 431 10.57 -2.21 -11.45
C GLN A 431 11.98 -2.73 -11.24
N VAL A 432 12.63 -2.32 -10.14
CA VAL A 432 13.89 -2.92 -9.70
C VAL A 432 13.58 -4.10 -8.81
N SER A 433 13.80 -5.31 -9.32
CA SER A 433 13.58 -6.54 -8.57
C SER A 433 14.80 -6.98 -7.74
N ALA A 434 15.99 -6.45 -8.04
CA ALA A 434 17.18 -6.62 -7.23
C ALA A 434 18.19 -5.48 -7.47
N LEU A 435 18.77 -4.98 -6.39
CA LEU A 435 19.90 -4.06 -6.41
C LEU A 435 20.88 -4.55 -5.34
N GLN A 436 22.07 -5.02 -5.78
CA GLN A 436 23.03 -5.65 -4.88
C GLN A 436 24.44 -5.18 -5.21
N MET A 437 25.26 -5.02 -4.18
CA MET A 437 26.71 -4.83 -4.33
C MET A 437 27.39 -6.17 -4.11
N LYS A 438 28.19 -6.60 -5.08
CA LYS A 438 29.00 -7.83 -4.99
C LYS A 438 30.33 -7.62 -5.65
N ASP A 439 31.42 -7.91 -4.94
CA ASP A 439 32.81 -7.86 -5.46
C ASP A 439 33.16 -6.51 -6.15
N GLY A 440 32.70 -5.40 -5.57
CA GLY A 440 32.92 -4.05 -6.10
C GLY A 440 32.10 -3.70 -7.35
N LYS A 441 31.18 -4.56 -7.76
CA LYS A 441 30.23 -4.33 -8.86
C LYS A 441 28.82 -4.22 -8.33
N VAL A 442 27.97 -3.47 -9.04
CA VAL A 442 26.53 -3.36 -8.74
C VAL A 442 25.75 -4.28 -9.67
N LEU A 443 24.99 -5.19 -9.11
CA LEU A 443 24.00 -5.97 -9.85
C LEU A 443 22.66 -5.23 -9.80
N LEU A 444 22.13 -4.89 -10.96
CA LEU A 444 20.83 -4.27 -11.16
C LEU A 444 19.94 -5.22 -11.96
N ARG A 445 18.84 -5.69 -11.36
CA ARG A 445 17.85 -6.51 -12.06
C ARG A 445 16.56 -5.73 -12.20
N LEU A 446 16.10 -5.63 -13.45
CA LEU A 446 14.88 -4.94 -13.82
C LEU A 446 13.82 -5.93 -14.27
N PHE A 447 12.58 -5.59 -13.99
CA PHE A 447 11.37 -6.28 -14.43
C PHE A 447 10.43 -5.27 -15.10
N ASN A 448 9.88 -5.62 -16.26
CA ASN A 448 8.91 -4.78 -16.95
C ASN A 448 7.48 -5.23 -16.58
N SER A 449 6.85 -4.55 -15.60
CA SER A 449 5.56 -4.96 -15.04
C SER A 449 4.36 -4.50 -15.86
N GLU A 450 4.44 -3.35 -16.52
CA GLU A 450 3.30 -2.74 -17.22
C GLU A 450 3.62 -2.34 -18.65
N GLY A 451 4.88 -2.10 -18.91
CA GLY A 451 5.36 -1.37 -20.06
C GLY A 451 5.19 -2.06 -21.39
N ASP A 452 5.70 -1.40 -22.35
CA ASP A 452 5.87 -1.84 -23.70
C ASP A 452 7.36 -2.11 -23.99
N GLU A 453 7.68 -2.54 -25.19
CA GLU A 453 9.03 -2.85 -25.62
C GLU A 453 9.83 -1.61 -26.04
N ARG A 454 9.37 -0.39 -25.74
CA ARG A 454 10.07 0.84 -26.12
C ARG A 454 11.47 0.88 -25.52
N LEU A 455 12.36 1.51 -26.25
CA LEU A 455 13.69 1.82 -25.72
C LEU A 455 13.57 2.79 -24.55
N GLN A 456 14.11 2.37 -23.42
CA GLN A 456 14.12 3.14 -22.18
C GLN A 456 15.52 3.61 -21.87
N LYS A 457 15.65 4.86 -21.47
CA LYS A 457 16.90 5.43 -20.99
C LYS A 457 17.00 5.19 -19.48
N VAL A 458 18.12 4.59 -19.08
CA VAL A 458 18.49 4.43 -17.67
C VAL A 458 19.69 5.31 -17.38
N THR A 459 19.57 6.18 -16.40
CA THR A 459 20.64 7.06 -15.95
C THR A 459 21.12 6.63 -14.56
N ILE A 460 22.45 6.48 -14.41
CA ILE A 460 23.09 6.10 -13.15
C ILE A 460 24.01 7.24 -12.76
N ASP A 461 23.84 7.78 -11.53
CA ASP A 461 24.60 8.94 -11.03
C ASP A 461 26.00 8.53 -10.50
N MET A 462 26.69 7.74 -11.34
CA MET A 462 28.07 7.33 -11.12
C MET A 462 28.76 7.11 -12.47
N PRO A 463 30.06 7.39 -12.56
CA PRO A 463 30.83 6.99 -13.74
C PRO A 463 31.02 5.48 -13.73
N LEU A 464 30.65 4.83 -14.82
CA LEU A 464 30.81 3.39 -15.00
C LEU A 464 31.91 3.13 -16.01
N SER A 465 32.77 2.13 -15.74
CA SER A 465 33.78 1.61 -16.68
C SER A 465 33.19 0.58 -17.63
N GLY A 466 32.04 -0.03 -17.30
CA GLY A 466 31.37 -1.00 -18.17
C GLY A 466 30.00 -1.43 -17.62
N VAL A 467 29.18 -1.92 -18.54
CA VAL A 467 27.89 -2.53 -18.22
C VAL A 467 27.74 -3.81 -19.02
N GLU A 468 27.47 -4.91 -18.36
CA GLU A 468 27.22 -6.21 -18.96
C GLU A 468 25.81 -6.67 -18.65
N GLU A 469 25.02 -7.01 -19.69
CA GLU A 469 23.79 -7.79 -19.51
C GLU A 469 24.19 -9.24 -19.26
N VAL A 470 23.67 -9.83 -18.19
CA VAL A 470 24.01 -11.19 -17.78
C VAL A 470 22.75 -12.05 -17.62
N ASP A 471 22.90 -13.35 -17.77
CA ASP A 471 21.85 -14.31 -17.43
C ASP A 471 21.70 -14.48 -15.91
N LEU A 472 20.78 -15.33 -15.49
CA LEU A 472 20.52 -15.59 -14.06
C LEU A 472 21.70 -16.29 -13.35
N ASN A 473 22.62 -16.89 -14.10
CA ASN A 473 23.85 -17.53 -13.59
C ASN A 473 25.03 -16.55 -13.55
N GLY A 474 24.84 -15.32 -14.05
CA GLY A 474 25.88 -14.29 -14.11
C GLY A 474 26.78 -14.38 -15.34
N GLN A 475 26.42 -15.20 -16.36
CA GLN A 475 27.16 -15.28 -17.62
C GLN A 475 26.82 -14.08 -18.50
N CYS A 476 27.83 -13.43 -19.05
CA CYS A 476 27.67 -12.28 -19.93
C CYS A 476 26.93 -12.68 -21.21
N ILE A 477 25.82 -12.03 -21.48
CA ILE A 477 25.03 -12.16 -22.72
C ILE A 477 25.54 -11.10 -23.71
N GLU A 478 25.64 -9.85 -23.25
CA GLU A 478 25.99 -8.71 -24.10
C GLU A 478 26.63 -7.60 -23.27
N ARG A 479 27.63 -6.92 -23.87
CA ARG A 479 28.16 -5.67 -23.33
C ARG A 479 27.37 -4.49 -23.86
N LYS A 480 26.84 -3.67 -22.95
CA LYS A 480 26.03 -2.51 -23.30
C LYS A 480 26.90 -1.29 -23.58
N ASN A 481 26.51 -0.54 -24.60
CA ASN A 481 27.08 0.76 -24.86
C ASN A 481 26.59 1.76 -23.79
N ILE A 482 27.53 2.40 -23.12
CA ILE A 482 27.28 3.44 -22.14
C ILE A 482 27.85 4.78 -22.62
N LYS A 483 27.12 5.86 -22.25
CA LYS A 483 27.59 7.23 -22.47
C LYS A 483 27.82 7.86 -21.12
N THR A 484 29.07 8.20 -20.81
CA THR A 484 29.38 8.89 -19.56
C THR A 484 29.51 10.40 -19.83
N ARG A 485 28.74 11.21 -19.12
CA ARG A 485 28.78 12.67 -19.22
C ARG A 485 28.55 13.29 -17.83
N ALA A 486 29.42 14.23 -17.48
CA ALA A 486 29.34 14.96 -16.20
C ALA A 486 29.23 14.04 -14.96
N GLY A 487 29.97 12.93 -14.95
CA GLY A 487 29.99 11.97 -13.85
C GLY A 487 28.79 11.01 -13.80
N LYS A 488 27.87 11.08 -14.76
CA LYS A 488 26.72 10.19 -14.90
C LYS A 488 26.87 9.26 -16.08
N SER A 489 26.42 8.04 -15.94
CA SER A 489 26.42 7.05 -17.02
C SER A 489 24.99 6.79 -17.50
N GLU A 490 24.81 6.74 -18.80
CA GLU A 490 23.53 6.49 -19.44
C GLU A 490 23.62 5.26 -20.33
N MET A 491 22.59 4.42 -20.25
CA MET A 491 22.39 3.31 -21.16
C MET A 491 20.95 3.29 -21.67
N THR A 492 20.74 2.64 -22.81
CA THR A 492 19.41 2.43 -23.37
C THR A 492 19.11 0.95 -23.39
N ILE A 493 17.96 0.57 -22.89
CA ILE A 493 17.50 -0.82 -22.79
C ILE A 493 16.09 -0.96 -23.35
N SER A 494 15.77 -2.17 -23.80
CA SER A 494 14.43 -2.59 -24.14
C SER A 494 14.15 -3.92 -23.46
N MET A 495 12.97 -4.10 -22.93
CA MET A 495 12.49 -5.36 -22.38
C MET A 495 11.06 -5.60 -22.86
N PRO A 496 10.71 -6.84 -23.24
CA PRO A 496 9.33 -7.18 -23.49
C PRO A 496 8.52 -7.05 -22.20
N ARG A 497 7.22 -6.92 -22.33
CA ARG A 497 6.29 -6.97 -21.19
C ARG A 497 6.55 -8.26 -20.39
N PHE A 498 6.62 -8.14 -19.08
CA PHE A 498 7.00 -9.21 -18.14
C PHE A 498 8.42 -9.77 -18.35
N GLY A 499 9.23 -9.08 -19.13
CA GLY A 499 10.64 -9.40 -19.28
C GLY A 499 11.46 -9.07 -18.05
N ILE A 500 12.52 -9.84 -17.83
CA ILE A 500 13.50 -9.63 -16.77
C ILE A 500 14.88 -9.49 -17.42
N LYS A 501 15.63 -8.46 -17.03
CA LYS A 501 17.03 -8.28 -17.42
C LYS A 501 17.89 -7.98 -16.21
N THR A 502 19.09 -8.57 -16.20
CA THR A 502 20.07 -8.35 -15.14
C THR A 502 21.31 -7.69 -15.75
N PHE A 503 21.76 -6.63 -15.11
CA PHE A 503 22.95 -5.87 -15.51
C PHE A 503 23.98 -5.89 -14.40
N VAL A 504 25.24 -6.11 -14.77
CA VAL A 504 26.38 -5.92 -13.89
C VAL A 504 27.06 -4.61 -14.28
N LEU A 505 27.06 -3.67 -13.33
CA LEU A 505 27.62 -2.34 -13.48
C LEU A 505 29.00 -2.33 -12.84
N SER A 506 30.03 -2.05 -13.62
CA SER A 506 31.42 -1.91 -13.13
C SER A 506 31.70 -0.44 -12.85
N LEU A 507 32.02 -0.13 -11.61
CA LEU A 507 32.40 1.21 -11.17
C LEU A 507 33.78 1.59 -11.73
N THR A 508 34.00 2.90 -11.92
CA THR A 508 35.32 3.41 -12.41
C THR A 508 36.33 3.46 -11.29
#